data_21ada4397674ab3c018da7d351591357
#
_entry.id   21ada4397674ab3c018da7d351591357
#
_cell.length_a   1.000
_cell.length_b   1.000
_cell.length_c   1.000
_cell.angle_alpha   90.00
_cell.angle_beta   90.00
_cell.angle_gamma   90.00
#
_symmetry.space_group_name_H-M   'P 1'
#
loop_
_entity.id
_entity.type
_entity.pdbx_description
1 polymer ?
#
loop_
_entity_poly.entity_id
_entity_poly.type
_entity_poly.pdbx_seq_one_letter_code
_entity_poly.pdbx_strand_id
1 'polypeptide(L)'
;MFGKLYLLAFISVFVFKSLLAQEVEPLLFADTSLLEVELHYNFDELKRDYDSSPMFHSALLRYKNIWGGMSKFDVDIKTRGIFRRNPNNCSQPPLWVKFNHKDVRNTPFEGVDKVKLVLQCFDRSQYQELLFKEYLIYKLYSIISPYSYQVRLVRVSLIDKISDKRVDMLGFFIEPSEMLAVRLNATLDERKNIHPNACNHTLATSMSLFQFMIGHTDWSIKALHNITLFEPYIAAPPIPIPFDFDFSGFVDAPYALPAEHLPIKSVTERYFNGYCRNAEEFEYAFQLFNDKRSEIIHCIDSFNYLDIKTRSKAIRFIDDFYDIINNKSKAKKEIIEGCRTD
;
A
#
# COMPACT_ATOMS: atom_id res chain seq x y z
N MET A 1 -30.58 72.75 43.66
CA MET A 1 -30.22 71.44 44.23
C MET A 1 -29.93 70.51 43.05
N PHE A 2 -28.65 70.27 42.71
CA PHE A 2 -28.24 69.43 41.60
C PHE A 2 -27.69 68.11 42.16
N GLY A 3 -28.42 67.02 41.94
CA GLY A 3 -27.97 65.67 42.30
C GLY A 3 -27.03 65.11 41.19
N LYS A 4 -25.78 64.77 41.58
CA LYS A 4 -24.82 64.12 40.74
C LYS A 4 -25.10 62.62 40.70
N LEU A 5 -25.42 62.14 39.52
CA LEU A 5 -25.55 60.69 39.21
C LEU A 5 -24.17 60.14 38.86
N TYR A 6 -23.61 59.22 39.69
CA TYR A 6 -22.39 58.53 39.39
C TYR A 6 -22.70 57.23 38.56
N LEU A 7 -22.25 57.21 37.31
CA LEU A 7 -22.35 56.06 36.44
C LEU A 7 -21.15 55.16 36.72
N LEU A 8 -21.36 54.02 37.38
CA LEU A 8 -20.38 52.99 37.59
C LEU A 8 -20.31 52.12 36.34
N ALA A 9 -19.23 52.25 35.53
CA ALA A 9 -18.94 51.39 34.38
C ALA A 9 -18.29 50.08 34.88
N PHE A 10 -19.01 48.97 34.80
CA PHE A 10 -18.46 47.64 35.00
C PHE A 10 -17.69 47.25 33.76
N ILE A 11 -16.36 47.24 33.82
CA ILE A 11 -15.49 46.67 32.81
C ILE A 11 -15.40 45.16 33.09
N SER A 12 -16.18 44.33 32.36
CA SER A 12 -16.04 42.89 32.37
C SER A 12 -14.85 42.50 31.48
N VAL A 13 -13.74 42.14 32.11
CA VAL A 13 -12.59 41.57 31.44
C VAL A 13 -12.94 40.13 31.01
N PHE A 14 -13.31 39.95 29.74
CA PHE A 14 -13.41 38.64 29.14
C PHE A 14 -12.00 38.08 28.98
N VAL A 15 -11.57 37.21 29.88
CA VAL A 15 -10.38 36.38 29.71
C VAL A 15 -10.73 35.29 28.70
N PHE A 16 -10.41 35.51 27.42
CA PHE A 16 -10.36 34.46 26.44
C PHE A 16 -9.25 33.47 26.85
N LYS A 17 -9.62 32.41 27.55
CA LYS A 17 -8.78 31.19 27.58
C LYS A 17 -8.77 30.64 26.17
N SER A 18 -7.73 30.95 25.41
CA SER A 18 -7.40 30.16 24.20
C SER A 18 -7.19 28.71 24.67
N LEU A 19 -8.18 27.85 24.43
CA LEU A 19 -7.94 26.42 24.43
C LEU A 19 -6.94 26.20 23.28
N LEU A 20 -5.66 26.08 23.62
CA LEU A 20 -4.69 25.48 22.74
C LEU A 20 -5.21 24.05 22.54
N ALA A 21 -5.84 23.80 21.40
CA ALA A 21 -6.13 22.43 20.95
C ALA A 21 -4.81 21.70 21.00
N GLN A 22 -4.71 20.69 21.85
CA GLN A 22 -3.51 19.86 21.91
C GLN A 22 -3.36 19.24 20.53
N GLU A 23 -2.27 19.55 19.84
CA GLU A 23 -1.98 19.02 18.52
C GLU A 23 -1.87 17.50 18.65
N VAL A 24 -2.74 16.76 17.97
CA VAL A 24 -2.79 15.29 18.01
C VAL A 24 -2.01 14.76 16.81
N GLU A 25 -1.15 13.79 17.04
CA GLU A 25 -0.44 13.15 15.94
C GLU A 25 -1.43 12.48 14.98
N PRO A 26 -1.28 12.71 13.67
CA PRO A 26 -2.14 12.05 12.69
C PRO A 26 -1.93 10.54 12.69
N LEU A 27 -3.00 9.78 12.49
CA LEU A 27 -2.94 8.32 12.37
C LEU A 27 -2.00 7.90 11.24
N LEU A 28 -1.45 6.70 11.34
CA LEU A 28 -0.37 6.18 10.48
C LEU A 28 -0.63 6.42 8.98
N PHE A 29 -1.84 6.18 8.50
CA PHE A 29 -2.19 6.31 7.08
C PHE A 29 -2.92 7.62 6.72
N ALA A 30 -3.21 8.48 7.68
CA ALA A 30 -3.79 9.81 7.44
C ALA A 30 -2.74 10.83 6.99
N ASP A 31 -1.45 10.58 7.27
CA ASP A 31 -0.32 11.40 6.88
C ASP A 31 0.51 10.71 5.79
N THR A 32 0.89 11.47 4.77
CA THR A 32 1.70 10.99 3.64
C THR A 32 3.18 11.38 3.75
N SER A 33 3.56 12.11 4.79
CA SER A 33 4.96 12.46 5.04
C SER A 33 5.80 11.22 5.36
N LEU A 34 7.10 11.29 5.05
CA LEU A 34 8.05 10.23 5.39
C LEU A 34 8.14 10.09 6.92
N LEU A 35 7.80 8.92 7.44
CA LEU A 35 7.93 8.59 8.85
C LEU A 35 9.35 8.06 9.12
N GLU A 36 10.00 8.53 10.19
CA GLU A 36 11.30 8.03 10.63
C GLU A 36 11.12 7.11 11.84
N VAL A 37 11.59 5.85 11.70
CA VAL A 37 11.52 4.85 12.76
C VAL A 37 12.85 4.17 12.97
N GLU A 38 13.13 3.77 14.21
CA GLU A 38 14.22 2.84 14.56
C GLU A 38 13.59 1.54 15.07
N LEU A 39 14.12 0.42 14.63
CA LEU A 39 13.66 -0.90 15.03
C LEU A 39 14.87 -1.65 15.64
N HIS A 40 14.86 -1.80 16.96
CA HIS A 40 15.90 -2.47 17.72
C HIS A 40 15.50 -3.90 18.02
N TYR A 41 16.26 -4.88 17.54
CA TYR A 41 16.00 -6.31 17.75
C TYR A 41 17.29 -7.12 17.63
N ASN A 42 17.25 -8.40 17.96
CA ASN A 42 18.38 -9.30 17.75
C ASN A 42 18.37 -9.81 16.29
N PHE A 43 19.37 -9.41 15.51
CA PHE A 43 19.46 -9.77 14.09
C PHE A 43 19.61 -11.28 13.88
N ASP A 44 20.35 -11.96 14.75
CA ASP A 44 20.60 -13.39 14.59
C ASP A 44 19.37 -14.24 14.96
N GLU A 45 18.53 -13.78 15.88
CA GLU A 45 17.25 -14.45 16.15
C GLU A 45 16.32 -14.38 14.92
N LEU A 46 16.18 -13.22 14.32
CA LEU A 46 15.31 -13.06 13.16
C LEU A 46 15.80 -13.84 11.93
N LYS A 47 17.12 -13.96 11.74
CA LYS A 47 17.72 -14.75 10.66
C LYS A 47 17.44 -16.24 10.77
N ARG A 48 17.27 -16.79 11.97
CA ARG A 48 16.95 -18.21 12.17
C ARG A 48 15.59 -18.60 11.60
N ASP A 49 14.70 -17.62 11.41
CA ASP A 49 13.35 -17.83 10.86
C ASP A 49 13.31 -17.90 9.34
N TYR A 50 14.42 -17.71 8.64
CA TYR A 50 14.41 -17.64 7.17
C TYR A 50 14.02 -18.97 6.53
N ASP A 51 14.39 -20.10 7.12
CA ASP A 51 14.15 -21.44 6.60
C ASP A 51 13.01 -22.19 7.28
N SER A 52 12.47 -21.65 8.39
CA SER A 52 11.48 -22.31 9.24
C SER A 52 10.13 -21.57 9.22
N SER A 53 9.17 -22.04 10.01
CA SER A 53 7.96 -21.29 10.32
C SER A 53 8.33 -20.07 11.17
N PRO A 54 8.22 -18.85 10.66
CA PRO A 54 8.66 -17.66 11.39
C PRO A 54 7.81 -17.43 12.63
N MET A 55 8.48 -17.05 13.72
CA MET A 55 7.86 -16.70 15.00
C MET A 55 7.96 -15.18 15.26
N PHE A 56 7.19 -14.70 16.21
CA PHE A 56 7.32 -13.34 16.69
C PHE A 56 8.50 -13.22 17.68
N HIS A 57 9.36 -12.22 17.46
CA HIS A 57 10.50 -11.87 18.31
C HIS A 57 10.31 -10.49 18.90
N SER A 58 10.72 -10.31 20.15
CA SER A 58 10.63 -9.02 20.85
C SER A 58 11.55 -7.98 20.24
N ALA A 59 11.02 -6.81 19.98
CA ALA A 59 11.72 -5.65 19.45
C ALA A 59 11.29 -4.37 20.17
N LEU A 60 12.08 -3.30 20.00
CA LEU A 60 11.72 -1.96 20.43
C LEU A 60 11.59 -1.09 19.18
N LEU A 61 10.44 -0.51 18.97
CA LEU A 61 10.23 0.50 17.94
C LEU A 61 10.34 1.89 18.57
N ARG A 62 11.13 2.75 17.93
CA ARG A 62 11.21 4.19 18.26
C ARG A 62 10.85 4.99 17.02
N TYR A 63 10.16 6.09 17.19
CA TYR A 63 9.84 7.01 16.09
C TYR A 63 9.96 8.46 16.55
N LYS A 64 10.25 9.34 15.61
CA LYS A 64 10.27 10.78 15.84
C LYS A 64 8.85 11.32 15.78
N ASN A 65 8.34 11.81 16.91
CA ASN A 65 7.01 12.39 17.00
C ASN A 65 6.95 13.82 16.45
N ILE A 66 5.75 14.33 16.23
CA ILE A 66 5.54 15.69 15.67
C ILE A 66 6.11 16.82 16.53
N TRP A 67 6.35 16.57 17.82
CA TRP A 67 6.96 17.54 18.74
C TRP A 67 8.50 17.49 18.71
N GLY A 68 9.10 16.67 17.85
CA GLY A 68 10.55 16.52 17.71
C GLY A 68 11.20 15.59 18.71
N GLY A 69 10.46 14.98 19.62
CA GLY A 69 10.92 13.98 20.57
C GLY A 69 10.93 12.57 19.98
N MET A 70 11.52 11.61 20.71
CA MET A 70 11.49 10.18 20.36
C MET A 70 10.49 9.47 21.27
N SER A 71 9.44 8.92 20.68
CA SER A 71 8.52 7.98 21.32
C SER A 71 8.98 6.54 21.11
N LYS A 72 8.66 5.64 22.04
CA LYS A 72 9.11 4.24 21.99
C LYS A 72 8.02 3.29 22.46
N PHE A 73 7.98 2.09 21.86
CA PHE A 73 7.07 1.00 22.21
C PHE A 73 7.79 -0.34 22.16
N ASP A 74 7.46 -1.23 23.07
CA ASP A 74 7.76 -2.64 22.87
C ASP A 74 6.80 -3.21 21.83
N VAL A 75 7.38 -3.91 20.83
CA VAL A 75 6.66 -4.52 19.72
C VAL A 75 7.18 -5.94 19.49
N ASP A 76 6.38 -6.75 18.82
CA ASP A 76 6.85 -8.03 18.30
C ASP A 76 7.02 -7.95 16.78
N ILE A 77 8.09 -8.50 16.26
CA ILE A 77 8.38 -8.56 14.83
C ILE A 77 8.46 -9.99 14.32
N LYS A 78 8.05 -10.22 13.10
CA LYS A 78 8.13 -11.52 12.43
C LYS A 78 8.42 -11.34 10.94
N THR A 79 9.30 -12.16 10.37
CA THR A 79 9.51 -12.21 8.92
C THR A 79 8.26 -12.67 8.19
N ARG A 80 7.99 -12.15 6.99
CA ARG A 80 6.85 -12.52 6.17
C ARG A 80 7.26 -12.81 4.71
N GLY A 81 6.30 -13.38 3.96
CA GLY A 81 6.50 -13.84 2.60
C GLY A 81 7.28 -15.16 2.56
N ILE A 82 7.28 -15.79 1.39
CA ILE A 82 8.04 -17.03 1.13
C ILE A 82 9.30 -16.71 0.34
N PHE A 83 9.14 -16.05 -0.80
CA PHE A 83 10.23 -15.75 -1.73
C PHE A 83 11.28 -14.82 -1.11
N ARG A 84 10.87 -13.66 -0.59
CA ARG A 84 11.78 -12.64 -0.03
C ARG A 84 12.34 -13.00 1.36
N ARG A 85 11.82 -14.05 2.01
CA ARG A 85 12.37 -14.56 3.27
C ARG A 85 13.64 -15.38 3.02
N ASN A 86 13.82 -15.98 1.85
CA ASN A 86 15.05 -16.68 1.50
C ASN A 86 16.22 -15.67 1.39
N PRO A 87 17.31 -15.82 2.16
CA PRO A 87 18.43 -14.88 2.16
C PRO A 87 19.19 -14.80 0.82
N ASN A 88 19.08 -15.80 -0.03
CA ASN A 88 19.60 -15.75 -1.40
C ASN A 88 18.82 -14.79 -2.29
N ASN A 89 17.55 -14.58 -2.01
CA ASN A 89 16.68 -13.70 -2.79
C ASN A 89 16.62 -12.28 -2.20
N CYS A 90 16.79 -12.15 -0.86
CA CYS A 90 16.61 -10.88 -0.19
C CYS A 90 17.34 -10.87 1.16
N SER A 91 18.19 -9.89 1.41
CA SER A 91 18.93 -9.78 2.68
C SER A 91 18.05 -9.20 3.81
N GLN A 92 16.99 -8.49 3.45
CA GLN A 92 16.07 -7.89 4.40
C GLN A 92 14.62 -8.25 4.00
N PRO A 93 14.07 -9.33 4.59
CA PRO A 93 12.70 -9.75 4.29
C PRO A 93 11.69 -8.72 4.80
N PRO A 94 10.50 -8.65 4.20
CA PRO A 94 9.40 -7.88 4.77
C PRO A 94 9.03 -8.38 6.16
N LEU A 95 8.52 -7.49 7.00
CA LEU A 95 8.19 -7.79 8.39
C LEU A 95 6.69 -7.61 8.68
N TRP A 96 6.20 -8.37 9.64
CA TRP A 96 5.07 -7.99 10.46
C TRP A 96 5.62 -7.24 11.68
N VAL A 97 5.01 -6.11 12.02
CA VAL A 97 5.22 -5.40 13.29
C VAL A 97 3.91 -5.43 14.04
N LYS A 98 3.91 -6.03 15.23
CA LYS A 98 2.74 -6.19 16.09
C LYS A 98 2.88 -5.28 17.31
N PHE A 99 1.83 -4.53 17.61
CA PHE A 99 1.78 -3.55 18.69
C PHE A 99 0.94 -4.03 19.88
N ASN A 100 1.24 -3.49 21.04
CA ASN A 100 0.35 -3.58 22.19
C ASN A 100 -0.58 -2.36 22.17
N HIS A 101 -1.88 -2.56 22.04
CA HIS A 101 -2.88 -1.49 21.94
C HIS A 101 -2.84 -0.46 23.08
N LYS A 102 -2.37 -0.84 24.27
CA LYS A 102 -2.32 0.09 25.41
C LYS A 102 -1.20 1.13 25.26
N ASP A 103 -0.14 0.75 24.58
CA ASP A 103 1.08 1.55 24.50
C ASP A 103 1.05 2.56 23.33
N VAL A 104 0.20 2.33 22.32
CA VAL A 104 0.15 3.14 21.10
C VAL A 104 -0.97 4.20 21.08
N ARG A 105 -1.69 4.40 22.20
CA ARG A 105 -2.73 5.42 22.28
C ARG A 105 -2.17 6.83 22.10
N ASN A 106 -2.91 7.69 21.39
CA ASN A 106 -2.51 9.06 21.04
C ASN A 106 -1.20 9.13 20.23
N THR A 107 -0.92 8.12 19.41
CA THR A 107 0.24 8.05 18.51
C THR A 107 -0.21 7.70 17.10
N PRO A 108 0.65 7.80 16.07
CA PRO A 108 0.30 7.38 14.71
C PRO A 108 -0.15 5.92 14.62
N PHE A 109 0.27 5.07 15.55
CA PHE A 109 -0.02 3.64 15.56
C PHE A 109 -1.31 3.28 16.33
N GLU A 110 -2.09 4.27 16.77
CA GLU A 110 -3.37 4.01 17.45
C GLU A 110 -4.32 3.23 16.55
N GLY A 111 -4.94 2.19 17.12
CA GLY A 111 -5.82 1.27 16.38
C GLY A 111 -5.09 0.23 15.52
N VAL A 112 -3.77 0.27 15.43
CA VAL A 112 -2.97 -0.73 14.72
C VAL A 112 -2.60 -1.88 15.65
N ASP A 113 -3.17 -3.08 15.40
CA ASP A 113 -2.71 -4.32 16.08
C ASP A 113 -1.43 -4.85 15.43
N LYS A 114 -1.44 -4.97 14.11
CA LYS A 114 -0.35 -5.55 13.34
C LYS A 114 -0.28 -4.91 11.96
N VAL A 115 0.92 -4.48 11.55
CA VAL A 115 1.12 -3.82 10.26
C VAL A 115 2.22 -4.52 9.44
N LYS A 116 2.04 -4.56 8.12
CA LYS A 116 3.07 -5.01 7.18
C LYS A 116 4.08 -3.89 6.95
N LEU A 117 5.36 -4.20 7.15
CA LEU A 117 6.48 -3.34 6.78
C LEU A 117 7.22 -3.99 5.60
N VAL A 118 7.12 -3.38 4.44
CA VAL A 118 7.90 -3.75 3.25
C VAL A 118 9.21 -2.99 3.29
N LEU A 119 10.33 -3.69 3.18
CA LEU A 119 11.67 -3.12 3.17
C LEU A 119 12.32 -3.31 1.80
N GLN A 120 13.25 -2.44 1.43
CA GLN A 120 14.11 -2.70 0.27
C GLN A 120 14.89 -4.00 0.49
N CYS A 121 14.99 -4.82 -0.55
CA CYS A 121 15.53 -6.17 -0.44
C CYS A 121 17.02 -6.20 -0.11
N PHE A 122 17.80 -5.35 -0.76
CA PHE A 122 19.23 -5.15 -0.51
C PHE A 122 19.53 -3.67 -0.36
N ASP A 123 20.57 -3.35 0.39
CA ASP A 123 21.05 -1.97 0.53
C ASP A 123 21.81 -1.51 -0.74
N ARG A 124 21.04 -1.28 -1.80
CA ARG A 124 21.51 -0.79 -3.10
C ARG A 124 20.44 0.09 -3.73
N SER A 125 20.86 1.15 -4.43
CA SER A 125 19.94 2.12 -5.07
C SER A 125 18.91 1.47 -6.01
N GLN A 126 19.28 0.41 -6.73
CA GLN A 126 18.37 -0.35 -7.58
C GLN A 126 17.19 -0.93 -6.80
N TYR A 127 17.41 -1.52 -5.62
CA TYR A 127 16.33 -2.09 -4.80
C TYR A 127 15.48 -1.02 -4.11
N GLN A 128 16.06 0.15 -3.87
CA GLN A 128 15.30 1.31 -3.43
C GLN A 128 14.33 1.79 -4.52
N GLU A 129 14.78 1.81 -5.78
CA GLU A 129 13.93 2.14 -6.93
C GLU A 129 12.75 1.17 -7.06
N LEU A 130 13.00 -0.15 -6.93
CA LEU A 130 11.95 -1.18 -6.97
C LEU A 130 10.92 -0.96 -5.85
N LEU A 131 11.38 -0.69 -4.63
CA LEU A 131 10.52 -0.38 -3.49
C LEU A 131 9.60 0.82 -3.78
N PHE A 132 10.17 1.90 -4.33
CA PHE A 132 9.41 3.10 -4.66
C PHE A 132 8.40 2.87 -5.78
N LYS A 133 8.73 2.03 -6.76
CA LYS A 133 7.78 1.64 -7.82
C LYS A 133 6.62 0.82 -7.25
N GLU A 134 6.90 -0.14 -6.36
CA GLU A 134 5.85 -0.91 -5.67
C GLU A 134 4.95 0.01 -4.83
N TYR A 135 5.53 0.91 -4.03
CA TYR A 135 4.78 1.92 -3.27
C TYR A 135 3.89 2.78 -4.18
N LEU A 136 4.45 3.23 -5.31
CA LEU A 136 3.74 4.07 -6.27
C LEU A 136 2.52 3.37 -6.86
N ILE A 137 2.59 2.05 -7.10
CA ILE A 137 1.44 1.27 -7.60
C ILE A 137 0.24 1.37 -6.64
N TYR A 138 0.44 1.29 -5.32
CA TYR A 138 -0.64 1.49 -4.36
C TYR A 138 -1.27 2.88 -4.50
N LYS A 139 -0.46 3.92 -4.71
CA LYS A 139 -0.95 5.29 -4.96
C LYS A 139 -1.72 5.38 -6.27
N LEU A 140 -1.25 4.74 -7.34
CA LEU A 140 -1.94 4.70 -8.61
C LEU A 140 -3.28 3.98 -8.51
N TYR A 141 -3.33 2.85 -7.77
CA TYR A 141 -4.59 2.14 -7.59
C TYR A 141 -5.62 2.95 -6.79
N SER A 142 -5.17 3.75 -5.82
CA SER A 142 -6.07 4.63 -5.07
C SER A 142 -6.69 5.77 -5.90
N ILE A 143 -6.12 6.10 -7.06
CA ILE A 143 -6.71 7.04 -8.04
C ILE A 143 -7.87 6.38 -8.80
N ILE A 144 -7.72 5.07 -9.10
CA ILE A 144 -8.72 4.29 -9.86
C ILE A 144 -9.88 3.86 -8.96
N SER A 145 -9.60 3.52 -7.70
CA SER A 145 -10.61 2.95 -6.80
C SER A 145 -10.45 3.44 -5.37
N PRO A 146 -11.54 3.88 -4.71
CA PRO A 146 -11.52 4.15 -3.27
C PRO A 146 -11.33 2.88 -2.43
N TYR A 147 -11.60 1.71 -3.03
CA TYR A 147 -11.39 0.39 -2.44
C TYR A 147 -9.93 -0.02 -2.67
N SER A 148 -9.03 0.55 -1.89
CA SER A 148 -7.58 0.36 -2.04
C SER A 148 -6.88 0.41 -0.69
N TYR A 149 -5.78 -0.30 -0.53
CA TYR A 149 -4.93 -0.21 0.65
C TYR A 149 -4.24 1.14 0.71
N GLN A 150 -4.23 1.76 1.88
CA GLN A 150 -3.40 2.92 2.15
C GLN A 150 -1.97 2.47 2.47
N VAL A 151 -1.00 3.32 2.11
CA VAL A 151 0.43 3.06 2.33
C VAL A 151 1.13 4.31 2.83
N ARG A 152 2.16 4.13 3.68
CA ARG A 152 3.00 5.24 4.16
C ARG A 152 4.47 4.91 4.03
N LEU A 153 5.24 5.80 3.37
CA LEU A 153 6.69 5.68 3.30
C LEU A 153 7.33 5.82 4.69
N VAL A 154 8.38 5.05 4.90
CA VAL A 154 9.12 5.05 6.15
C VAL A 154 10.62 4.94 5.89
N ARG A 155 11.43 5.72 6.63
CA ARG A 155 12.86 5.51 6.79
C ARG A 155 13.08 4.68 8.03
N VAL A 156 13.67 3.51 7.88
CA VAL A 156 13.85 2.55 8.98
C VAL A 156 15.32 2.41 9.28
N SER A 157 15.71 2.64 10.53
CA SER A 157 17.01 2.24 11.05
C SER A 157 16.86 0.92 11.79
N LEU A 158 17.38 -0.15 11.21
CA LEU A 158 17.47 -1.46 11.86
C LEU A 158 18.71 -1.46 12.74
N ILE A 159 18.54 -1.74 14.03
CA ILE A 159 19.63 -1.70 15.03
C ILE A 159 19.68 -3.02 15.76
N ASP A 160 20.83 -3.67 15.66
CA ASP A 160 21.07 -4.93 16.39
C ASP A 160 21.29 -4.66 17.86
N LYS A 161 20.47 -5.26 18.73
CA LYS A 161 20.56 -5.10 20.19
C LYS A 161 21.84 -5.66 20.80
N ILE A 162 22.57 -6.51 20.09
CA ILE A 162 23.78 -7.20 20.62
C ILE A 162 25.06 -6.48 20.20
N SER A 163 25.15 -6.09 18.91
CA SER A 163 26.37 -5.52 18.33
C SER A 163 26.28 -4.02 18.07
N ASP A 164 25.14 -3.39 18.32
CA ASP A 164 24.82 -2.01 17.95
C ASP A 164 24.98 -1.71 16.45
N LYS A 165 25.09 -2.76 15.63
CA LYS A 165 25.14 -2.61 14.17
C LYS A 165 23.88 -1.94 13.68
N ARG A 166 24.04 -0.85 12.89
CA ARG A 166 22.96 -0.09 12.30
C ARG A 166 22.91 -0.30 10.79
N VAL A 167 21.72 -0.47 10.24
CA VAL A 167 21.43 -0.51 8.81
C VAL A 167 20.27 0.42 8.54
N ASP A 168 20.53 1.50 7.81
CA ASP A 168 19.49 2.47 7.41
C ASP A 168 18.95 2.09 6.05
N MET A 169 17.61 2.06 5.93
CA MET A 169 16.94 1.72 4.66
C MET A 169 15.59 2.39 4.54
N LEU A 170 15.01 2.29 3.36
CA LEU A 170 13.65 2.73 3.09
C LEU A 170 12.69 1.54 3.11
N GLY A 171 11.46 1.84 3.44
CA GLY A 171 10.36 0.91 3.44
C GLY A 171 9.03 1.62 3.30
N PHE A 172 7.96 0.87 3.38
CA PHE A 172 6.62 1.42 3.55
C PHE A 172 5.74 0.48 4.37
N PHE A 173 4.85 1.08 5.14
CA PHE A 173 3.76 0.37 5.80
C PHE A 173 2.58 0.21 4.84
N ILE A 174 1.90 -0.94 4.95
CA ILE A 174 0.64 -1.21 4.24
C ILE A 174 -0.47 -1.32 5.27
N GLU A 175 -1.60 -0.64 5.02
CA GLU A 175 -2.79 -0.67 5.86
C GLU A 175 -3.19 -2.13 6.17
N PRO A 176 -3.45 -2.49 7.45
CA PRO A 176 -3.98 -3.80 7.79
C PRO A 176 -5.35 -4.05 7.14
N SER A 177 -5.58 -5.28 6.70
CA SER A 177 -6.87 -5.64 6.07
C SER A 177 -8.06 -5.42 7.00
N GLU A 178 -7.86 -5.60 8.29
CA GLU A 178 -8.87 -5.35 9.32
C GLU A 178 -9.24 -3.86 9.42
N MET A 179 -8.25 -2.97 9.33
CA MET A 179 -8.48 -1.51 9.31
C MET A 179 -9.17 -1.09 8.00
N LEU A 180 -8.73 -1.65 6.88
CA LEU A 180 -9.37 -1.44 5.58
C LEU A 180 -10.83 -1.92 5.61
N ALA A 181 -11.14 -3.06 6.21
CA ALA A 181 -12.50 -3.57 6.36
C ALA A 181 -13.39 -2.59 7.12
N VAL A 182 -12.90 -2.06 8.25
CA VAL A 182 -13.62 -1.03 9.03
C VAL A 182 -13.86 0.24 8.19
N ARG A 183 -12.84 0.71 7.47
CA ARG A 183 -12.93 1.91 6.62
C ARG A 183 -13.93 1.75 5.47
N LEU A 184 -14.09 0.52 4.96
CA LEU A 184 -15.01 0.18 3.88
C LEU A 184 -16.41 -0.22 4.35
N ASN A 185 -16.68 -0.25 5.66
CA ASN A 185 -17.91 -0.84 6.22
C ASN A 185 -18.15 -2.27 5.67
N ALA A 186 -17.15 -3.12 5.79
CA ALA A 186 -17.13 -4.48 5.27
C ALA A 186 -16.47 -5.46 6.24
N THR A 187 -16.55 -6.73 5.96
CA THR A 187 -15.78 -7.79 6.61
C THR A 187 -14.83 -8.46 5.62
N LEU A 188 -13.79 -9.10 6.13
CA LEU A 188 -12.91 -9.93 5.32
C LEU A 188 -13.68 -11.20 4.89
N ASP A 189 -13.60 -11.51 3.61
CA ASP A 189 -14.12 -12.75 3.04
C ASP A 189 -12.95 -13.68 2.70
N GLU A 190 -12.76 -14.71 3.53
CA GLU A 190 -11.67 -15.69 3.39
C GLU A 190 -12.09 -16.94 2.59
N ARG A 191 -13.31 -16.96 2.03
CA ARG A 191 -13.79 -18.08 1.23
C ARG A 191 -12.97 -18.20 -0.05
N LYS A 192 -12.38 -19.35 -0.26
CA LYS A 192 -11.66 -19.68 -1.50
C LYS A 192 -12.62 -20.21 -2.56
N ASN A 193 -12.16 -20.21 -3.81
CA ASN A 193 -12.89 -20.69 -4.99
C ASN A 193 -14.16 -19.88 -5.32
N ILE A 194 -14.27 -18.65 -4.80
CA ILE A 194 -15.32 -17.73 -5.26
C ILE A 194 -15.05 -17.42 -6.73
N HIS A 195 -16.08 -17.65 -7.55
CA HIS A 195 -15.97 -17.32 -8.97
C HIS A 195 -15.98 -15.78 -9.14
N PRO A 196 -15.10 -15.20 -9.95
CA PRO A 196 -15.01 -13.75 -10.15
C PRO A 196 -16.29 -13.07 -10.62
N ASN A 197 -17.21 -13.82 -11.22
CA ASN A 197 -18.57 -13.32 -11.56
C ASN A 197 -19.48 -13.17 -10.34
N ALA A 198 -19.13 -13.75 -9.19
CA ALA A 198 -19.84 -13.50 -7.93
C ALA A 198 -19.37 -12.22 -7.22
N CYS A 199 -18.26 -11.63 -7.66
CA CYS A 199 -17.76 -10.36 -7.15
C CYS A 199 -18.48 -9.16 -7.81
N ASN A 200 -18.31 -7.97 -7.24
CA ASN A 200 -18.76 -6.74 -7.89
C ASN A 200 -18.10 -6.59 -9.26
N HIS A 201 -18.90 -6.67 -10.33
CA HIS A 201 -18.39 -6.70 -11.70
C HIS A 201 -17.58 -5.46 -12.07
N THR A 202 -18.10 -4.27 -11.79
CA THR A 202 -17.42 -3.01 -12.09
C THR A 202 -16.06 -2.91 -11.42
N LEU A 203 -16.00 -3.23 -10.13
CA LEU A 203 -14.74 -3.17 -9.36
C LEU A 203 -13.77 -4.29 -9.78
N ALA A 204 -14.27 -5.51 -10.04
CA ALA A 204 -13.44 -6.61 -10.51
C ALA A 204 -12.87 -6.36 -11.91
N THR A 205 -13.65 -5.73 -12.81
CA THR A 205 -13.20 -5.35 -14.15
C THR A 205 -12.15 -4.25 -14.10
N SER A 206 -12.42 -3.19 -13.33
CA SER A 206 -11.46 -2.09 -13.13
C SER A 206 -10.16 -2.58 -12.47
N MET A 207 -10.25 -3.48 -11.48
CA MET A 207 -9.10 -4.11 -10.85
C MET A 207 -8.30 -4.95 -11.86
N SER A 208 -8.96 -5.77 -12.67
CA SER A 208 -8.29 -6.59 -13.69
C SER A 208 -7.60 -5.73 -14.75
N LEU A 209 -8.24 -4.63 -15.15
CA LEU A 209 -7.66 -3.67 -16.09
C LEU A 209 -6.47 -2.91 -15.47
N PHE A 210 -6.52 -2.59 -14.17
CA PHE A 210 -5.39 -2.04 -13.45
C PHE A 210 -4.21 -3.01 -13.42
N GLN A 211 -4.44 -4.29 -13.11
CA GLN A 211 -3.41 -5.33 -13.13
C GLN A 211 -2.76 -5.44 -14.53
N PHE A 212 -3.55 -5.34 -15.58
CA PHE A 212 -3.04 -5.28 -16.95
C PHE A 212 -2.23 -4.00 -17.22
N MET A 213 -2.68 -2.84 -16.73
CA MET A 213 -1.96 -1.57 -16.86
C MET A 213 -0.54 -1.65 -16.28
N ILE A 214 -0.39 -2.27 -15.12
CA ILE A 214 0.92 -2.41 -14.46
C ILE A 214 1.69 -3.67 -14.88
N GLY A 215 1.14 -4.50 -15.78
CA GLY A 215 1.76 -5.75 -16.22
C GLY A 215 1.88 -6.78 -15.11
N HIS A 216 0.87 -6.90 -14.24
CA HIS A 216 0.87 -7.84 -13.13
C HIS A 216 -0.03 -9.04 -13.43
N THR A 217 0.54 -10.23 -13.44
CA THR A 217 -0.18 -11.49 -13.72
C THR A 217 -0.21 -12.45 -12.52
N ASP A 218 0.56 -12.15 -11.47
CA ASP A 218 0.67 -12.99 -10.27
C ASP A 218 -0.47 -12.71 -9.27
N TRP A 219 -1.71 -12.94 -9.70
CA TRP A 219 -2.89 -12.75 -8.86
C TRP A 219 -4.03 -13.71 -9.21
N SER A 220 -4.88 -14.00 -8.23
CA SER A 220 -6.07 -14.82 -8.42
C SER A 220 -7.15 -14.53 -7.38
N ILE A 221 -8.36 -14.20 -7.84
CA ILE A 221 -9.55 -14.08 -6.98
C ILE A 221 -9.90 -15.44 -6.39
N LYS A 222 -9.93 -16.51 -7.20
CA LYS A 222 -10.30 -17.87 -6.73
C LYS A 222 -9.35 -18.39 -5.64
N ALA A 223 -8.05 -18.12 -5.78
CA ALA A 223 -7.04 -18.58 -4.83
C ALA A 223 -6.80 -17.61 -3.67
N LEU A 224 -7.37 -16.42 -3.69
CA LEU A 224 -7.02 -15.30 -2.80
C LEU A 224 -5.51 -15.04 -2.83
N HIS A 225 -4.91 -15.10 -4.02
CA HIS A 225 -3.49 -14.84 -4.23
C HIS A 225 -3.31 -13.38 -4.66
N ASN A 226 -2.60 -12.60 -3.87
CA ASN A 226 -2.39 -11.15 -4.05
C ASN A 226 -3.70 -10.34 -4.22
N ILE A 227 -4.80 -10.92 -3.77
CA ILE A 227 -6.15 -10.34 -3.73
C ILE A 227 -6.75 -10.62 -2.35
N THR A 228 -7.35 -9.59 -1.74
CA THR A 228 -8.21 -9.74 -0.57
C THR A 228 -9.66 -9.48 -0.99
N LEU A 229 -10.59 -10.30 -0.55
CA LEU A 229 -12.02 -10.07 -0.75
C LEU A 229 -12.63 -9.43 0.49
N PHE A 230 -13.49 -8.45 0.25
CA PHE A 230 -14.25 -7.76 1.29
C PHE A 230 -15.74 -7.91 1.00
N GLU A 231 -16.50 -8.37 2.00
CA GLU A 231 -17.96 -8.48 1.94
C GLU A 231 -18.57 -7.24 2.61
N PRO A 232 -19.24 -6.33 1.86
CA PRO A 232 -19.90 -5.16 2.42
C PRO A 232 -20.98 -5.54 3.43
N TYR A 233 -21.19 -4.77 4.50
CA TYR A 233 -22.28 -5.00 5.46
C TYR A 233 -23.67 -4.86 4.85
N ILE A 234 -23.80 -4.09 3.77
CA ILE A 234 -25.01 -4.09 2.95
C ILE A 234 -24.95 -5.30 2.01
N ALA A 235 -26.09 -5.93 1.75
CA ALA A 235 -26.17 -7.07 0.83
C ALA A 235 -25.72 -6.67 -0.60
N ALA A 236 -24.44 -6.83 -0.87
CA ALA A 236 -23.80 -6.51 -2.13
C ALA A 236 -22.70 -7.54 -2.45
N PRO A 237 -22.35 -7.73 -3.72
CA PRO A 237 -21.29 -8.67 -4.10
C PRO A 237 -19.93 -8.31 -3.48
N PRO A 238 -19.09 -9.32 -3.17
CA PRO A 238 -17.77 -9.11 -2.63
C PRO A 238 -16.89 -8.22 -3.51
N ILE A 239 -16.01 -7.45 -2.89
CA ILE A 239 -15.10 -6.49 -3.54
C ILE A 239 -13.69 -7.07 -3.54
N PRO A 240 -13.08 -7.35 -4.70
CA PRO A 240 -11.68 -7.78 -4.79
C PRO A 240 -10.76 -6.57 -4.75
N ILE A 241 -9.79 -6.59 -3.83
CA ILE A 241 -8.79 -5.52 -3.65
C ILE A 241 -7.39 -6.12 -3.79
N PRO A 242 -6.57 -5.64 -4.75
CA PRO A 242 -5.24 -6.17 -5.01
C PRO A 242 -4.20 -5.62 -4.05
N PHE A 243 -3.14 -6.39 -3.83
CA PHE A 243 -1.95 -6.03 -3.08
C PHE A 243 -0.75 -6.87 -3.54
N ASP A 244 0.46 -6.56 -3.05
CA ASP A 244 1.73 -7.28 -3.34
C ASP A 244 2.10 -7.22 -4.83
N PHE A 245 2.61 -6.06 -5.27
CA PHE A 245 2.81 -5.75 -6.70
C PHE A 245 4.26 -5.89 -7.17
N ASP A 246 5.17 -6.43 -6.36
CA ASP A 246 6.59 -6.50 -6.68
C ASP A 246 6.93 -7.39 -7.88
N PHE A 247 6.02 -8.32 -8.27
CA PHE A 247 6.12 -9.14 -9.49
C PHE A 247 5.49 -8.48 -10.73
N SER A 248 5.14 -7.19 -10.68
CA SER A 248 4.58 -6.48 -11.85
C SER A 248 5.65 -6.00 -12.83
N GLY A 249 5.28 -5.87 -14.11
CA GLY A 249 6.15 -5.29 -15.13
C GLY A 249 6.47 -3.81 -14.90
N PHE A 250 5.61 -3.07 -14.21
CA PHE A 250 5.90 -1.69 -13.79
C PHE A 250 7.06 -1.61 -12.80
N VAL A 251 7.16 -2.55 -11.86
CA VAL A 251 8.30 -2.68 -10.94
C VAL A 251 9.52 -3.18 -11.68
N ASP A 252 9.37 -4.22 -12.52
CA ASP A 252 10.43 -4.85 -13.29
C ASP A 252 11.57 -5.34 -12.39
N ALA A 253 11.19 -6.10 -11.34
CA ALA A 253 12.17 -6.63 -10.41
C ALA A 253 12.98 -7.76 -11.06
N PRO A 254 14.31 -7.84 -10.83
CA PRO A 254 15.17 -8.86 -11.47
C PRO A 254 14.76 -10.31 -11.16
N TYR A 255 14.01 -10.51 -10.10
CA TYR A 255 13.51 -11.82 -9.69
C TYR A 255 12.09 -12.12 -10.19
N ALA A 256 11.40 -11.13 -10.76
CA ALA A 256 10.02 -11.29 -11.22
C ALA A 256 10.01 -12.04 -12.57
N LEU A 257 9.39 -13.21 -12.57
CA LEU A 257 9.18 -14.01 -13.78
C LEU A 257 7.69 -14.29 -13.95
N PRO A 258 7.16 -14.26 -15.17
CA PRO A 258 5.80 -14.69 -15.42
C PRO A 258 5.64 -16.18 -15.13
N ALA A 259 4.41 -16.61 -14.80
CA ALA A 259 4.13 -18.03 -14.62
C ALA A 259 4.35 -18.79 -15.95
N GLU A 260 4.92 -19.99 -15.89
CA GLU A 260 5.33 -20.79 -17.07
C GLU A 260 4.20 -21.08 -18.07
N HIS A 261 2.96 -21.14 -17.59
CA HIS A 261 1.80 -21.41 -18.44
C HIS A 261 1.32 -20.18 -19.24
N LEU A 262 1.83 -18.99 -18.96
CA LEU A 262 1.46 -17.75 -19.64
C LEU A 262 2.26 -17.59 -20.95
N PRO A 263 1.65 -17.06 -22.03
CA PRO A 263 2.31 -16.90 -23.33
C PRO A 263 3.23 -15.66 -23.40
N ILE A 264 3.81 -15.23 -22.28
CA ILE A 264 4.73 -14.11 -22.18
C ILE A 264 6.08 -14.57 -21.60
N LYS A 265 7.16 -13.90 -21.97
CA LYS A 265 8.53 -14.25 -21.57
C LYS A 265 9.10 -13.34 -20.49
N SER A 266 8.50 -12.17 -20.30
CA SER A 266 8.91 -11.18 -19.33
C SER A 266 7.67 -10.60 -18.65
N VAL A 267 7.77 -10.20 -17.38
CA VAL A 267 6.70 -9.48 -16.67
C VAL A 267 6.42 -8.10 -17.29
N THR A 268 7.35 -7.56 -18.10
CA THR A 268 7.14 -6.31 -18.84
C THR A 268 6.22 -6.47 -20.05
N GLU A 269 6.00 -7.70 -20.52
CA GLU A 269 4.99 -8.00 -21.52
C GLU A 269 3.62 -8.10 -20.84
N ARG A 270 2.64 -7.32 -21.33
CA ARG A 270 1.30 -7.34 -20.75
C ARG A 270 0.53 -8.58 -21.18
N TYR A 271 -0.18 -9.17 -20.25
CA TYR A 271 -1.14 -10.22 -20.47
C TYR A 271 -2.40 -9.97 -19.65
N PHE A 272 -3.57 -9.94 -20.30
CA PHE A 272 -4.83 -9.71 -19.61
C PHE A 272 -5.29 -11.00 -18.93
N ASN A 273 -5.09 -11.09 -17.62
CA ASN A 273 -5.50 -12.24 -16.80
C ASN A 273 -6.90 -12.05 -16.17
N GLY A 274 -7.68 -11.10 -16.70
CA GLY A 274 -9.04 -10.81 -16.22
C GLY A 274 -10.10 -11.71 -16.85
N TYR A 275 -11.29 -11.71 -16.24
CA TYR A 275 -12.43 -12.49 -16.72
C TYR A 275 -13.22 -11.73 -17.77
N CYS A 276 -13.86 -12.49 -18.70
CA CYS A 276 -14.67 -11.93 -19.75
C CYS A 276 -15.88 -11.17 -19.18
N ARG A 277 -16.16 -10.04 -19.78
CA ARG A 277 -17.25 -9.12 -19.45
C ARG A 277 -18.01 -8.73 -20.73
N ASN A 278 -19.19 -8.16 -20.57
CA ASN A 278 -19.90 -7.59 -21.71
C ASN A 278 -19.21 -6.30 -22.20
N ALA A 279 -19.59 -5.83 -23.38
CA ALA A 279 -18.97 -4.66 -23.99
C ALA A 279 -19.13 -3.39 -23.15
N GLU A 280 -20.28 -3.19 -22.52
CA GLU A 280 -20.55 -2.00 -21.69
C GLU A 280 -19.67 -1.95 -20.44
N GLU A 281 -19.40 -3.11 -19.80
CA GLU A 281 -18.53 -3.21 -18.64
C GLU A 281 -17.07 -2.86 -18.99
N PHE A 282 -16.58 -3.31 -20.15
CA PHE A 282 -15.26 -2.93 -20.63
C PHE A 282 -15.18 -1.46 -21.05
N GLU A 283 -16.19 -0.94 -21.76
CA GLU A 283 -16.24 0.47 -22.14
C GLU A 283 -16.23 1.39 -20.92
N TYR A 284 -17.03 1.05 -19.89
CA TYR A 284 -17.01 1.79 -18.63
C TYR A 284 -15.61 1.80 -18.00
N ALA A 285 -14.95 0.63 -17.94
CA ALA A 285 -13.62 0.54 -17.38
C ALA A 285 -12.59 1.35 -18.20
N PHE A 286 -12.62 1.28 -19.54
CA PHE A 286 -11.73 2.07 -20.39
C PHE A 286 -11.97 3.58 -20.20
N GLN A 287 -13.22 4.02 -20.09
CA GLN A 287 -13.55 5.41 -19.83
C GLN A 287 -13.01 5.87 -18.48
N LEU A 288 -13.21 5.09 -17.41
CA LEU A 288 -12.68 5.39 -16.07
C LEU A 288 -11.16 5.63 -16.13
N PHE A 289 -10.41 4.75 -16.81
CA PHE A 289 -8.96 4.91 -16.91
C PHE A 289 -8.58 6.15 -17.73
N ASN A 290 -9.29 6.44 -18.82
CA ASN A 290 -9.06 7.65 -19.62
C ASN A 290 -9.33 8.92 -18.81
N ASP A 291 -10.41 8.96 -18.04
CA ASP A 291 -10.75 10.09 -17.17
C ASP A 291 -9.68 10.33 -16.09
N LYS A 292 -9.03 9.25 -15.63
CA LYS A 292 -8.00 9.28 -14.58
C LYS A 292 -6.57 9.41 -15.11
N ARG A 293 -6.36 9.41 -16.44
CA ARG A 293 -5.01 9.42 -17.02
C ARG A 293 -4.14 10.58 -16.52
N SER A 294 -4.69 11.80 -16.50
CA SER A 294 -3.92 12.96 -16.05
C SER A 294 -3.48 12.88 -14.59
N GLU A 295 -4.34 12.35 -13.71
CA GLU A 295 -4.03 12.14 -12.30
C GLU A 295 -2.94 11.06 -12.12
N ILE A 296 -3.03 9.96 -12.89
CA ILE A 296 -2.04 8.87 -12.89
C ILE A 296 -0.66 9.39 -13.33
N ILE A 297 -0.59 10.09 -14.47
CA ILE A 297 0.66 10.64 -14.99
C ILE A 297 1.26 11.66 -14.01
N HIS A 298 0.43 12.55 -13.48
CA HIS A 298 0.87 13.52 -12.47
C HIS A 298 1.41 12.85 -11.21
N CYS A 299 0.77 11.79 -10.73
CA CYS A 299 1.22 11.02 -9.55
C CYS A 299 2.62 10.42 -9.77
N ILE A 300 2.91 9.93 -10.97
CA ILE A 300 4.25 9.41 -11.32
C ILE A 300 5.25 10.55 -11.45
N ASP A 301 4.91 11.59 -12.20
CA ASP A 301 5.83 12.70 -12.52
C ASP A 301 6.22 13.52 -11.28
N SER A 302 5.29 13.72 -10.36
CA SER A 302 5.51 14.44 -9.10
C SER A 302 6.23 13.61 -8.02
N PHE A 303 6.45 12.31 -8.23
CA PHE A 303 7.04 11.42 -7.23
C PHE A 303 8.57 11.56 -7.16
N ASN A 304 9.06 12.55 -6.43
CA ASN A 304 10.47 12.97 -6.39
C ASN A 304 11.43 11.98 -5.69
N TYR A 305 10.95 10.86 -5.15
CA TYR A 305 11.80 9.77 -4.66
C TYR A 305 12.40 8.92 -5.80
N LEU A 306 11.84 9.01 -7.01
CA LEU A 306 12.40 8.45 -8.23
C LEU A 306 13.08 9.54 -9.06
N ASP A 307 14.20 9.21 -9.69
CA ASP A 307 14.87 10.14 -10.62
C ASP A 307 14.04 10.38 -11.89
N ILE A 308 14.34 11.46 -12.61
CA ILE A 308 13.61 11.89 -13.81
C ILE A 308 13.60 10.78 -14.89
N LYS A 309 14.71 10.05 -15.07
CA LYS A 309 14.82 9.00 -16.09
C LYS A 309 13.91 7.81 -15.74
N THR A 310 13.87 7.41 -14.49
CA THR A 310 13.01 6.35 -13.99
C THR A 310 11.54 6.74 -14.09
N ARG A 311 11.16 7.95 -13.68
CA ARG A 311 9.78 8.46 -13.86
C ARG A 311 9.38 8.48 -15.34
N SER A 312 10.24 8.95 -16.23
CA SER A 312 9.96 8.96 -17.66
C SER A 312 9.80 7.56 -18.26
N LYS A 313 10.52 6.54 -17.75
CA LYS A 313 10.31 5.14 -18.14
C LYS A 313 8.97 4.61 -17.64
N ALA A 314 8.63 4.90 -16.39
CA ALA A 314 7.36 4.53 -15.79
C ALA A 314 6.17 5.14 -16.56
N ILE A 315 6.25 6.43 -16.92
CA ILE A 315 5.23 7.10 -17.72
C ILE A 315 5.08 6.44 -19.09
N ARG A 316 6.18 6.15 -19.82
CA ARG A 316 6.10 5.44 -21.11
C ARG A 316 5.45 4.08 -20.97
N PHE A 317 5.81 3.33 -19.92
CA PHE A 317 5.19 2.03 -19.67
C PHE A 317 3.67 2.16 -19.47
N ILE A 318 3.19 3.21 -18.79
CA ILE A 318 1.76 3.49 -18.64
C ILE A 318 1.13 3.99 -19.96
N ASP A 319 1.82 4.80 -20.74
CA ASP A 319 1.31 5.29 -22.03
C ASP A 319 1.08 4.15 -23.02
N ASP A 320 1.93 3.12 -23.05
CA ASP A 320 1.72 1.91 -23.85
C ASP A 320 0.38 1.22 -23.54
N PHE A 321 -0.05 1.23 -22.27
CA PHE A 321 -1.38 0.74 -21.91
C PHE A 321 -2.50 1.61 -22.50
N TYR A 322 -2.36 2.94 -22.44
CA TYR A 322 -3.35 3.84 -23.04
C TYR A 322 -3.43 3.70 -24.57
N ASP A 323 -2.31 3.41 -25.21
CA ASP A 323 -2.29 3.08 -26.65
C ASP A 323 -3.04 1.79 -26.99
N ILE A 324 -3.10 0.84 -26.04
CA ILE A 324 -3.89 -0.38 -26.21
C ILE A 324 -5.38 -0.08 -26.04
N ILE A 325 -5.80 0.48 -24.91
CA ILE A 325 -7.24 0.67 -24.62
C ILE A 325 -7.93 1.67 -25.56
N ASN A 326 -7.16 2.62 -26.13
CA ASN A 326 -7.69 3.62 -27.07
C ASN A 326 -7.61 3.18 -28.54
N ASN A 327 -7.04 2.01 -28.83
CA ASN A 327 -7.05 1.39 -30.15
C ASN A 327 -8.03 0.21 -30.16
N LYS A 328 -9.18 0.36 -30.85
CA LYS A 328 -10.24 -0.64 -30.88
C LYS A 328 -9.74 -2.05 -31.26
N SER A 329 -8.80 -2.15 -32.23
CA SER A 329 -8.26 -3.45 -32.67
C SER A 329 -7.37 -4.08 -31.60
N LYS A 330 -6.49 -3.29 -30.97
CA LYS A 330 -5.63 -3.77 -29.88
C LYS A 330 -6.47 -4.15 -28.65
N ALA A 331 -7.37 -3.29 -28.20
CA ALA A 331 -8.24 -3.55 -27.05
C ALA A 331 -9.06 -4.84 -27.26
N LYS A 332 -9.62 -5.02 -28.48
CA LYS A 332 -10.34 -6.24 -28.83
C LYS A 332 -9.44 -7.48 -28.69
N LYS A 333 -8.25 -7.47 -29.34
CA LYS A 333 -7.35 -8.61 -29.36
C LYS A 333 -6.73 -8.93 -28.00
N GLU A 334 -6.25 -7.92 -27.28
CA GLU A 334 -5.41 -8.13 -26.10
C GLU A 334 -6.22 -8.22 -24.78
N ILE A 335 -7.46 -7.67 -24.76
CA ILE A 335 -8.29 -7.61 -23.56
C ILE A 335 -9.58 -8.39 -23.75
N ILE A 336 -10.40 -8.05 -24.79
CA ILE A 336 -11.76 -8.57 -24.91
C ILE A 336 -11.74 -10.04 -25.38
N GLU A 337 -10.90 -10.39 -26.37
CA GLU A 337 -10.74 -11.77 -26.86
C GLU A 337 -9.71 -12.58 -26.05
N GLY A 338 -8.81 -11.89 -25.32
CA GLY A 338 -7.82 -12.50 -24.43
C GLY A 338 -8.34 -12.79 -23.02
N CYS A 339 -9.59 -12.47 -22.71
CA CYS A 339 -10.15 -12.65 -21.37
C CYS A 339 -10.42 -14.13 -21.01
N ARG A 340 -10.47 -14.44 -19.72
CA ARG A 340 -10.73 -15.80 -19.19
C ARG A 340 -12.22 -16.08 -19.08
N THR A 341 -12.62 -17.29 -19.41
CA THR A 341 -13.99 -17.81 -19.29
C THR A 341 -14.18 -18.84 -18.19
N ASP A 342 -13.08 -19.39 -17.62
CA ASP A 342 -13.01 -20.50 -16.65
C ASP A 342 -12.99 -20.10 -15.17
#